data_bffa29b12af6dc7535b24b217da60620
#
_entry.id   bffa29b12af6dc7535b24b217da60620
#
_cell.length_a   1.000
_cell.length_b   1.000
_cell.length_c   1.000
_cell.angle_alpha   90.00
_cell.angle_beta   90.00
_cell.angle_gamma   90.00
#
_symmetry.space_group_name_H-M   'P 1'
#
loop_
_entity.id
_entity.type
_entity.pdbx_description
1 polymer ?
#
loop_
_entity_poly.entity_id
_entity_poly.type
_entity_poly.pdbx_seq_one_letter_code
_entity_poly.pdbx_strand_id
1 'polypeptide(L)'
;MSPAQSTPPQAAGYALVTGASSGIGAEIAREYARRGVPLVLTARRLERLEAMAQELRPQVAVEVIAADLAIPGAAAALAEEIEQRGVKIRILVNNAGHGVPGRFHASDWQVHAAFLQALVGSVCELTWRLMPSLRSFPDGRILNVASVAGLMPGANGQTLYAAVKSFLIKFSESLSQESTDRGLRVAALCPGFTWSEFHDVTGTRSMMDKLPKWMWLQADDVARAGIDALERGQVIVVPGWRYRLLHGITRHLPDNTRLK
;
A
#
# COMPACT_ATOMS: atom_id res chain seq x y z
N MET A 1 -1.56 49.30 -16.26
CA MET A 1 -0.92 48.06 -15.80
C MET A 1 -1.85 47.45 -14.78
N SER A 2 -2.62 46.42 -15.18
CA SER A 2 -3.48 45.69 -14.26
C SER A 2 -2.61 44.80 -13.34
N PRO A 3 -2.92 44.71 -12.01
CA PRO A 3 -2.21 43.81 -11.13
C PRO A 3 -2.51 42.35 -11.53
N ALA A 4 -1.45 41.57 -11.70
CA ALA A 4 -1.54 40.14 -11.90
C ALA A 4 -2.32 39.54 -10.74
N GLN A 5 -3.47 38.92 -11.03
CA GLN A 5 -4.22 38.11 -10.07
C GLN A 5 -3.34 36.91 -9.72
N SER A 6 -2.79 36.91 -8.52
CA SER A 6 -2.13 35.75 -7.96
C SER A 6 -3.19 34.63 -7.82
N THR A 7 -3.07 33.60 -8.64
CA THR A 7 -3.85 32.35 -8.47
C THR A 7 -3.65 31.86 -7.03
N PRO A 8 -4.74 31.59 -6.27
CA PRO A 8 -4.58 31.08 -4.92
C PRO A 8 -3.75 29.79 -4.95
N PRO A 9 -2.87 29.55 -3.97
CA PRO A 9 -2.07 28.32 -3.95
C PRO A 9 -3.02 27.14 -4.03
N GLN A 10 -2.80 26.32 -5.06
CA GLN A 10 -3.58 25.09 -5.29
C GLN A 10 -3.52 24.30 -3.98
N ALA A 11 -4.68 24.04 -3.36
CA ALA A 11 -4.75 23.39 -2.05
C ALA A 11 -3.88 22.14 -2.06
N ALA A 12 -2.91 22.07 -1.15
CA ALA A 12 -1.96 20.96 -1.10
C ALA A 12 -2.72 19.63 -0.99
N GLY A 13 -2.60 18.75 -1.98
CA GLY A 13 -3.27 17.47 -1.98
C GLY A 13 -2.64 16.52 -0.95
N TYR A 14 -3.48 15.79 -0.23
CA TYR A 14 -3.07 14.87 0.84
C TYR A 14 -2.65 13.50 0.29
N ALA A 15 -1.79 12.81 1.04
CA ALA A 15 -1.55 11.39 0.86
C ALA A 15 -2.41 10.60 1.87
N LEU A 16 -3.36 9.80 1.37
CA LEU A 16 -4.06 8.80 2.18
C LEU A 16 -3.21 7.55 2.30
N VAL A 17 -2.84 7.19 3.53
CA VAL A 17 -2.07 5.97 3.81
C VAL A 17 -2.93 5.00 4.61
N THR A 18 -3.30 3.88 4.01
CA THR A 18 -4.03 2.82 4.70
C THR A 18 -3.06 1.88 5.43
N GLY A 19 -3.46 1.40 6.62
CA GLY A 19 -2.57 0.59 7.47
C GLY A 19 -1.39 1.39 8.03
N ALA A 20 -1.57 2.69 8.27
CA ALA A 20 -0.51 3.61 8.69
C ALA A 20 0.00 3.37 10.12
N SER A 21 -0.67 2.54 10.92
CA SER A 21 -0.36 2.38 12.35
C SER A 21 0.89 1.55 12.65
N SER A 22 1.54 0.95 11.65
CA SER A 22 2.77 0.16 11.83
C SER A 22 3.46 -0.22 10.50
N GLY A 23 4.69 -0.73 10.59
CA GLY A 23 5.40 -1.35 9.49
C GLY A 23 5.61 -0.44 8.27
N ILE A 24 5.46 -0.99 7.07
CA ILE A 24 5.70 -0.27 5.81
C ILE A 24 4.78 0.96 5.68
N GLY A 25 3.51 0.86 6.10
CA GLY A 25 2.57 1.98 6.04
C GLY A 25 3.00 3.16 6.91
N ALA A 26 3.51 2.87 8.11
CA ALA A 26 4.05 3.88 9.01
C ALA A 26 5.28 4.58 8.40
N GLU A 27 6.20 3.83 7.82
CA GLU A 27 7.39 4.40 7.18
C GLU A 27 7.06 5.18 5.91
N ILE A 28 6.04 4.75 5.13
CA ILE A 28 5.53 5.54 4.00
C ILE A 28 4.96 6.89 4.48
N ALA A 29 4.19 6.88 5.58
CA ALA A 29 3.65 8.11 6.15
C ALA A 29 4.77 9.06 6.61
N ARG A 30 5.79 8.54 7.31
CA ARG A 30 6.97 9.32 7.71
C ARG A 30 7.72 9.89 6.51
N GLU A 31 7.88 9.09 5.45
CA GLU A 31 8.59 9.54 4.26
C GLU A 31 7.82 10.65 3.53
N TYR A 32 6.49 10.54 3.40
CA TYR A 32 5.69 11.63 2.83
C TYR A 32 5.71 12.88 3.70
N ALA A 33 5.67 12.76 5.04
CA ALA A 33 5.83 13.92 5.93
C ALA A 33 7.17 14.62 5.72
N ARG A 34 8.29 13.86 5.62
CA ARG A 34 9.62 14.42 5.31
C ARG A 34 9.68 15.15 3.96
N ARG A 35 8.82 14.74 3.01
CA ARG A 35 8.68 15.41 1.70
C ARG A 35 7.68 16.58 1.72
N GLY A 36 7.17 16.94 2.90
CA GLY A 36 6.23 18.05 3.05
C GLY A 36 4.81 17.77 2.53
N VAL A 37 4.44 16.49 2.37
CA VAL A 37 3.11 16.09 1.88
C VAL A 37 2.15 15.93 3.06
N PRO A 38 1.01 16.66 3.10
CA PRO A 38 -0.03 16.45 4.10
C PRO A 38 -0.59 15.03 4.07
N LEU A 39 -1.07 14.53 5.22
CA LEU A 39 -1.42 13.12 5.40
C LEU A 39 -2.86 12.92 5.87
N VAL A 40 -3.51 11.88 5.36
CA VAL A 40 -4.63 11.20 6.00
C VAL A 40 -4.14 9.83 6.42
N LEU A 41 -4.12 9.56 7.72
CA LEU A 41 -3.69 8.29 8.29
C LEU A 41 -4.92 7.45 8.63
N THR A 42 -5.01 6.21 8.10
CA THR A 42 -6.09 5.30 8.46
C THR A 42 -5.58 3.92 8.82
N ALA A 43 -6.15 3.36 9.89
CA ALA A 43 -6.00 2.00 10.37
C ALA A 43 -7.07 1.71 11.43
N ARG A 44 -7.12 0.49 11.97
CA ARG A 44 -8.07 0.09 13.01
C ARG A 44 -7.74 0.69 14.39
N ARG A 45 -6.46 0.86 14.70
CA ARG A 45 -5.96 1.25 16.04
C ARG A 45 -5.82 2.77 16.12
N LEU A 46 -6.90 3.45 16.56
CA LEU A 46 -6.95 4.91 16.67
C LEU A 46 -5.79 5.48 17.51
N GLU A 47 -5.52 4.90 18.68
CA GLU A 47 -4.48 5.36 19.60
C GLU A 47 -3.09 5.42 18.92
N ARG A 48 -2.77 4.41 18.11
CA ARG A 48 -1.50 4.39 17.36
C ARG A 48 -1.47 5.40 16.23
N LEU A 49 -2.62 5.65 15.59
CA LEU A 49 -2.73 6.70 14.56
C LEU A 49 -2.53 8.08 15.17
N GLU A 50 -3.14 8.34 16.33
CA GLU A 50 -2.97 9.62 17.03
C GLU A 50 -1.54 9.82 17.52
N ALA A 51 -0.89 8.78 18.05
CA ALA A 51 0.52 8.87 18.42
C ALA A 51 1.42 9.22 17.21
N MET A 52 1.18 8.58 16.06
CA MET A 52 1.88 8.90 14.83
C MET A 52 1.54 10.32 14.33
N ALA A 53 0.28 10.72 14.41
CA ALA A 53 -0.11 12.06 14.03
C ALA A 53 0.58 13.12 14.89
N GLN A 54 0.72 12.92 16.20
CA GLN A 54 1.48 13.79 17.08
C GLN A 54 2.94 13.88 16.67
N GLU A 55 3.57 12.80 16.27
CA GLU A 55 4.94 12.75 15.74
C GLU A 55 5.09 13.59 14.46
N LEU A 56 4.09 13.54 13.55
CA LEU A 56 4.21 14.11 12.19
C LEU A 56 3.62 15.51 12.05
N ARG A 57 2.68 15.93 12.90
CA ARG A 57 2.07 17.28 12.86
C ARG A 57 3.06 18.46 12.93
N PRO A 58 4.24 18.37 13.55
CA PRO A 58 5.24 19.42 13.45
C PRO A 58 5.81 19.65 12.05
N GLN A 59 5.64 18.68 11.14
CA GLN A 59 6.18 18.72 9.78
C GLN A 59 5.10 19.05 8.74
N VAL A 60 3.90 18.47 8.87
CA VAL A 60 2.81 18.57 7.90
C VAL A 60 1.44 18.51 8.58
N ALA A 61 0.39 18.93 7.87
CA ALA A 61 -0.98 18.70 8.31
C ALA A 61 -1.30 17.18 8.31
N VAL A 62 -1.91 16.69 9.39
CA VAL A 62 -2.25 15.26 9.55
C VAL A 62 -3.68 15.11 10.04
N GLU A 63 -4.49 14.47 9.22
CA GLU A 63 -5.83 13.98 9.55
C GLU A 63 -5.76 12.52 9.99
N VAL A 64 -6.59 12.16 10.96
CA VAL A 64 -6.73 10.77 11.42
C VAL A 64 -8.16 10.31 11.22
N ILE A 65 -8.33 9.16 10.56
CA ILE A 65 -9.64 8.52 10.37
C ILE A 65 -9.46 7.02 10.65
N ALA A 66 -10.01 6.54 11.76
CA ALA A 66 -9.98 5.12 12.08
C ALA A 66 -10.96 4.34 11.22
N ALA A 67 -10.50 3.28 10.55
CA ALA A 67 -11.34 2.39 9.77
C ALA A 67 -10.82 0.95 9.78
N ASP A 68 -11.73 -0.01 9.85
CA ASP A 68 -11.44 -1.42 9.58
C ASP A 68 -11.87 -1.79 8.16
N LEU A 69 -10.92 -1.79 7.25
CA LEU A 69 -11.17 -2.07 5.84
C LEU A 69 -11.55 -3.55 5.55
N ALA A 70 -11.54 -4.42 6.56
CA ALA A 70 -12.09 -5.76 6.47
C ALA A 70 -13.64 -5.79 6.57
N ILE A 71 -14.25 -4.69 6.99
CA ILE A 71 -15.70 -4.56 7.11
C ILE A 71 -16.28 -4.05 5.78
N PRO A 72 -17.29 -4.72 5.19
CA PRO A 72 -18.00 -4.20 4.01
C PRO A 72 -18.54 -2.79 4.25
N GLY A 73 -18.38 -1.90 3.28
CA GLY A 73 -18.78 -0.50 3.38
C GLY A 73 -17.79 0.44 4.06
N ALA A 74 -16.78 -0.07 4.76
CA ALA A 74 -15.79 0.79 5.44
C ALA A 74 -14.97 1.66 4.47
N ALA A 75 -14.68 1.17 3.26
CA ALA A 75 -14.00 1.95 2.23
C ALA A 75 -14.87 3.11 1.74
N ALA A 76 -16.18 2.88 1.60
CA ALA A 76 -17.16 3.92 1.27
C ALA A 76 -17.20 5.00 2.34
N ALA A 77 -17.40 4.59 3.60
CA ALA A 77 -17.47 5.51 4.73
C ALA A 77 -16.20 6.34 4.90
N LEU A 78 -15.03 5.73 4.70
CA LEU A 78 -13.75 6.45 4.73
C LEU A 78 -13.66 7.51 3.63
N ALA A 79 -14.06 7.18 2.41
CA ALA A 79 -14.04 8.13 1.30
C ALA A 79 -15.03 9.29 1.52
N GLU A 80 -16.21 9.01 2.03
CA GLU A 80 -17.25 9.98 2.36
C GLU A 80 -16.78 10.94 3.50
N GLU A 81 -16.14 10.40 4.53
CA GLU A 81 -15.60 11.22 5.62
C GLU A 81 -14.46 12.15 5.14
N ILE A 82 -13.57 11.65 4.28
CA ILE A 82 -12.53 12.47 3.64
C ILE A 82 -13.17 13.62 2.86
N GLU A 83 -14.22 13.36 2.09
CA GLU A 83 -14.93 14.38 1.33
C GLU A 83 -15.64 15.40 2.24
N GLN A 84 -16.33 14.95 3.29
CA GLN A 84 -16.99 15.81 4.29
C GLN A 84 -16.02 16.75 5.01
N ARG A 85 -14.77 16.30 5.23
CA ARG A 85 -13.69 17.14 5.78
C ARG A 85 -13.09 18.11 4.75
N GLY A 86 -13.54 18.07 3.50
CA GLY A 86 -13.00 18.92 2.43
C GLY A 86 -11.59 18.57 2.00
N VAL A 87 -11.09 17.40 2.37
CA VAL A 87 -9.73 16.94 2.07
C VAL A 87 -9.66 16.39 0.64
N LYS A 88 -8.69 16.89 -0.14
CA LYS A 88 -8.44 16.38 -1.50
C LYS A 88 -7.27 15.42 -1.49
N ILE A 89 -7.50 14.21 -2.02
CA ILE A 89 -6.47 13.16 -2.08
C ILE A 89 -5.73 13.25 -3.42
N ARG A 90 -4.44 13.52 -3.34
CA ARG A 90 -3.49 13.50 -4.46
C ARG A 90 -2.75 12.17 -4.55
N ILE A 91 -2.51 11.52 -3.41
CA ILE A 91 -1.76 10.26 -3.32
C ILE A 91 -2.59 9.25 -2.54
N LEU A 92 -2.80 8.07 -3.11
CA LEU A 92 -3.43 6.92 -2.45
C LEU A 92 -2.41 5.82 -2.22
N VAL A 93 -2.22 5.43 -0.96
CA VAL A 93 -1.38 4.28 -0.57
C VAL A 93 -2.26 3.17 -0.02
N ASN A 94 -2.52 2.16 -0.83
CA ASN A 94 -3.20 0.93 -0.44
C ASN A 94 -2.17 -0.03 0.19
N ASN A 95 -1.98 0.10 1.50
CA ASN A 95 -1.03 -0.72 2.26
C ASN A 95 -1.71 -1.59 3.33
N ALA A 96 -2.90 -1.24 3.79
CA ALA A 96 -3.61 -2.04 4.80
C ALA A 96 -3.70 -3.51 4.38
N GLY A 97 -3.34 -4.41 5.28
CA GLY A 97 -3.42 -5.83 5.02
C GLY A 97 -2.67 -6.68 6.05
N HIS A 98 -3.00 -7.96 6.06
CA HIS A 98 -2.38 -8.99 6.87
C HIS A 98 -2.32 -10.29 6.06
N GLY A 99 -1.71 -11.32 6.58
CA GLY A 99 -1.75 -12.67 6.00
C GLY A 99 -2.76 -13.57 6.72
N VAL A 100 -3.21 -14.62 6.05
CA VAL A 100 -3.90 -15.75 6.66
C VAL A 100 -3.01 -16.97 6.46
N PRO A 101 -2.14 -17.29 7.43
CA PRO A 101 -1.20 -18.40 7.30
C PRO A 101 -1.92 -19.75 7.43
N GLY A 102 -1.34 -20.77 6.80
CA GLY A 102 -1.85 -22.13 6.89
C GLY A 102 -2.53 -22.61 5.62
N ARG A 103 -3.04 -23.85 5.67
CA ARG A 103 -3.76 -24.44 4.53
C ARG A 103 -5.11 -23.76 4.33
N PHE A 104 -5.53 -23.62 3.10
CA PHE A 104 -6.76 -22.90 2.73
C PHE A 104 -8.00 -23.32 3.52
N HIS A 105 -8.17 -24.62 3.74
CA HIS A 105 -9.33 -25.17 4.46
C HIS A 105 -9.16 -25.22 5.98
N ALA A 106 -8.05 -24.69 6.52
CA ALA A 106 -7.78 -24.73 7.97
C ALA A 106 -8.38 -23.53 8.72
N SER A 107 -8.84 -22.52 8.01
CA SER A 107 -9.49 -21.34 8.58
C SER A 107 -10.96 -21.28 8.16
N ASP A 108 -11.79 -20.69 9.00
CA ASP A 108 -13.19 -20.43 8.66
C ASP A 108 -13.32 -19.47 7.47
N TRP A 109 -14.39 -19.64 6.70
CA TRP A 109 -14.64 -18.81 5.53
C TRP A 109 -14.67 -17.30 5.86
N GLN A 110 -15.22 -16.92 7.01
CA GLN A 110 -15.30 -15.53 7.46
C GLN A 110 -13.93 -14.86 7.55
N VAL A 111 -12.90 -15.60 7.96
CA VAL A 111 -11.50 -15.11 7.97
C VAL A 111 -11.01 -14.80 6.56
N HIS A 112 -11.30 -15.70 5.62
CA HIS A 112 -10.96 -15.49 4.22
C HIS A 112 -11.76 -14.36 3.58
N ALA A 113 -13.06 -14.25 3.88
CA ALA A 113 -13.91 -13.17 3.39
C ALA A 113 -13.42 -11.79 3.88
N ALA A 114 -13.10 -11.66 5.18
CA ALA A 114 -12.54 -10.44 5.74
C ALA A 114 -11.18 -10.08 5.13
N PHE A 115 -10.32 -11.08 4.89
CA PHE A 115 -9.04 -10.92 4.22
C PHE A 115 -9.23 -10.40 2.78
N LEU A 116 -10.12 -11.01 2.00
CA LEU A 116 -10.40 -10.58 0.63
C LEU A 116 -11.04 -9.19 0.60
N GLN A 117 -11.95 -8.89 1.55
CA GLN A 117 -12.53 -7.56 1.68
C GLN A 117 -11.45 -6.50 1.93
N ALA A 118 -10.52 -6.74 2.86
CA ALA A 118 -9.48 -5.78 3.20
C ALA A 118 -8.47 -5.54 2.07
N LEU A 119 -8.06 -6.61 1.35
CA LEU A 119 -6.93 -6.53 0.41
C LEU A 119 -7.36 -6.44 -1.07
N VAL A 120 -8.62 -6.73 -1.37
CA VAL A 120 -9.16 -6.65 -2.75
C VAL A 120 -10.33 -5.68 -2.79
N GLY A 121 -11.42 -5.96 -2.08
CA GLY A 121 -12.64 -5.15 -2.13
C GLY A 121 -12.37 -3.69 -1.79
N SER A 122 -11.77 -3.43 -0.62
CA SER A 122 -11.48 -2.07 -0.17
C SER A 122 -10.47 -1.35 -1.05
N VAL A 123 -9.46 -2.05 -1.59
CA VAL A 123 -8.48 -1.45 -2.50
C VAL A 123 -9.16 -0.98 -3.79
N CYS A 124 -9.99 -1.83 -4.39
CA CYS A 124 -10.74 -1.47 -5.59
C CYS A 124 -11.70 -0.31 -5.34
N GLU A 125 -12.47 -0.38 -4.25
CA GLU A 125 -13.48 0.62 -3.92
C GLU A 125 -12.86 1.98 -3.58
N LEU A 126 -11.82 2.04 -2.73
CA LEU A 126 -11.10 3.28 -2.43
C LEU A 126 -10.48 3.89 -3.69
N THR A 127 -9.84 3.06 -4.53
CA THR A 127 -9.26 3.53 -5.78
C THR A 127 -10.32 4.14 -6.68
N TRP A 128 -11.47 3.47 -6.83
CA TRP A 128 -12.57 3.96 -7.66
C TRP A 128 -13.18 5.25 -7.11
N ARG A 129 -13.49 5.30 -5.80
CA ARG A 129 -14.10 6.47 -5.17
C ARG A 129 -13.20 7.71 -5.16
N LEU A 130 -11.90 7.51 -4.97
CA LEU A 130 -10.93 8.60 -4.92
C LEU A 130 -10.39 9.00 -6.29
N MET A 131 -10.74 8.28 -7.36
CA MET A 131 -10.26 8.56 -8.72
C MET A 131 -10.54 10.00 -9.18
N PRO A 132 -11.72 10.61 -8.93
CA PRO A 132 -11.96 12.00 -9.31
C PRO A 132 -10.99 12.97 -8.61
N SER A 133 -10.71 12.76 -7.32
CA SER A 133 -9.75 13.57 -6.56
C SER A 133 -8.32 13.38 -7.08
N LEU A 134 -7.87 12.14 -7.27
CA LEU A 134 -6.55 11.80 -7.79
C LEU A 134 -6.29 12.44 -9.17
N ARG A 135 -7.29 12.38 -10.05
CA ARG A 135 -7.21 12.98 -11.41
C ARG A 135 -7.35 14.49 -11.45
N SER A 136 -7.77 15.13 -10.36
CA SER A 136 -7.80 16.59 -10.27
C SER A 136 -6.41 17.21 -10.11
N PHE A 137 -5.40 16.40 -9.81
CA PHE A 137 -4.01 16.83 -9.71
C PHE A 137 -3.22 16.35 -10.94
N PRO A 138 -2.33 17.18 -11.50
CA PRO A 138 -1.50 16.78 -12.66
C PRO A 138 -0.48 15.69 -12.28
N ASP A 139 -0.25 15.50 -11.00
CA ASP A 139 0.70 14.56 -10.41
C ASP A 139 0.04 13.62 -9.40
N GLY A 140 -1.17 13.13 -9.68
CA GLY A 140 -1.85 12.11 -8.89
C GLY A 140 -1.04 10.81 -8.80
N ARG A 141 -1.11 10.10 -7.68
CA ARG A 141 -0.31 8.88 -7.41
C ARG A 141 -1.13 7.79 -6.74
N ILE A 142 -0.89 6.55 -7.13
CA ILE A 142 -1.41 5.35 -6.45
C ILE A 142 -0.25 4.39 -6.19
N LEU A 143 -0.05 4.02 -4.94
CA LEU A 143 0.91 3.00 -4.51
C LEU A 143 0.17 1.83 -3.87
N ASN A 144 0.16 0.68 -4.54
CA ASN A 144 -0.41 -0.56 -4.02
C ASN A 144 0.70 -1.43 -3.41
N VAL A 145 0.64 -1.70 -2.11
CA VAL A 145 1.63 -2.55 -1.44
C VAL A 145 1.29 -4.02 -1.66
N ALA A 146 1.90 -4.57 -2.71
CA ALA A 146 1.84 -5.98 -3.06
C ALA A 146 2.84 -6.82 -2.23
N SER A 147 3.57 -7.74 -2.86
CA SER A 147 4.65 -8.56 -2.30
C SER A 147 5.38 -9.29 -3.42
N VAL A 148 6.63 -9.68 -3.19
CA VAL A 148 7.32 -10.65 -4.06
C VAL A 148 6.56 -11.98 -4.16
N ALA A 149 5.77 -12.36 -3.16
CA ALA A 149 4.92 -13.54 -3.20
C ALA A 149 3.93 -13.52 -4.39
N GLY A 150 3.50 -12.34 -4.84
CA GLY A 150 2.65 -12.19 -6.02
C GLY A 150 3.39 -12.35 -7.35
N LEU A 151 4.71 -12.36 -7.34
CA LEU A 151 5.58 -12.55 -8.50
C LEU A 151 6.14 -13.99 -8.59
N MET A 152 5.94 -14.78 -7.52
CA MET A 152 6.49 -16.13 -7.37
C MET A 152 5.43 -17.18 -7.72
N PRO A 153 5.84 -18.42 -8.06
CA PRO A 153 4.93 -19.55 -8.14
C PRO A 153 4.16 -19.76 -6.83
N GLY A 154 2.95 -20.32 -6.91
CA GLY A 154 2.14 -20.61 -5.74
C GLY A 154 2.85 -21.56 -4.76
N ALA A 155 2.73 -21.28 -3.46
CA ALA A 155 3.35 -22.05 -2.39
C ALA A 155 2.31 -22.56 -1.38
N ASN A 156 2.60 -23.70 -0.76
CA ASN A 156 1.75 -24.27 0.29
C ASN A 156 1.60 -23.29 1.45
N GLY A 157 0.38 -23.14 1.97
CA GLY A 157 0.07 -22.20 3.06
C GLY A 157 -0.01 -20.73 2.66
N GLN A 158 0.08 -20.41 1.37
CA GLN A 158 0.04 -19.04 0.84
C GLN A 158 -1.08 -18.84 -0.19
N THR A 159 -2.10 -19.69 -0.21
CA THR A 159 -3.10 -19.76 -1.28
C THR A 159 -3.72 -18.42 -1.63
N LEU A 160 -4.38 -17.76 -0.68
CA LEU A 160 -5.01 -16.48 -0.94
C LEU A 160 -4.01 -15.32 -0.92
N TYR A 161 -2.98 -15.39 -0.06
CA TYR A 161 -2.03 -14.29 0.06
C TYR A 161 -1.28 -14.04 -1.25
N ALA A 162 -0.68 -15.08 -1.83
CA ALA A 162 0.02 -14.97 -3.11
C ALA A 162 -0.94 -14.55 -4.25
N ALA A 163 -2.16 -15.12 -4.29
CA ALA A 163 -3.17 -14.78 -5.28
C ALA A 163 -3.59 -13.29 -5.21
N VAL A 164 -3.86 -12.79 -4.01
CA VAL A 164 -4.21 -11.37 -3.80
C VAL A 164 -3.04 -10.44 -4.15
N LYS A 165 -1.80 -10.82 -3.81
CA LYS A 165 -0.63 -10.02 -4.17
C LYS A 165 -0.37 -10.02 -5.68
N SER A 166 -0.64 -11.12 -6.39
CA SER A 166 -0.67 -11.14 -7.86
C SER A 166 -1.78 -10.26 -8.43
N PHE A 167 -2.98 -10.31 -7.84
CA PHE A 167 -4.08 -9.41 -8.22
C PHE A 167 -3.65 -7.94 -8.14
N LEU A 168 -3.06 -7.50 -7.01
CA LEU A 168 -2.62 -6.12 -6.83
C LEU A 168 -1.58 -5.69 -7.88
N ILE A 169 -0.69 -6.59 -8.27
CA ILE A 169 0.29 -6.34 -9.32
C ILE A 169 -0.42 -6.11 -10.66
N LYS A 170 -1.29 -7.03 -11.08
CA LYS A 170 -2.03 -6.93 -12.34
C LYS A 170 -3.00 -5.75 -12.37
N PHE A 171 -3.66 -5.49 -11.25
CA PHE A 171 -4.51 -4.31 -11.09
C PHE A 171 -3.70 -3.01 -11.29
N SER A 172 -2.51 -2.92 -10.70
CA SER A 172 -1.65 -1.74 -10.85
C SER A 172 -1.12 -1.58 -12.27
N GLU A 173 -0.73 -2.67 -12.93
CA GLU A 173 -0.30 -2.64 -14.34
C GLU A 173 -1.39 -2.13 -15.27
N SER A 174 -2.61 -2.68 -15.16
CA SER A 174 -3.74 -2.28 -16.00
C SER A 174 -4.16 -0.84 -15.75
N LEU A 175 -4.31 -0.48 -14.46
CA LEU A 175 -4.69 0.89 -14.08
C LEU A 175 -3.64 1.93 -14.48
N SER A 176 -2.36 1.58 -14.48
CA SER A 176 -1.29 2.46 -14.98
C SER A 176 -1.45 2.73 -16.48
N GLN A 177 -1.79 1.71 -17.27
CA GLN A 177 -2.02 1.86 -18.72
C GLN A 177 -3.26 2.71 -19.02
N GLU A 178 -4.33 2.54 -18.24
CA GLU A 178 -5.57 3.32 -18.37
C GLU A 178 -5.41 4.80 -17.95
N SER A 179 -4.29 5.14 -17.29
CA SER A 179 -4.09 6.46 -16.65
C SER A 179 -3.02 7.32 -17.34
N THR A 180 -2.46 6.87 -18.45
CA THR A 180 -1.34 7.53 -19.16
C THR A 180 -1.67 8.94 -19.66
N ASP A 181 -2.93 9.17 -20.03
CA ASP A 181 -3.43 10.44 -20.57
C ASP A 181 -3.62 11.56 -19.54
N ARG A 182 -3.58 11.21 -18.26
CA ARG A 182 -3.93 12.11 -17.14
C ARG A 182 -2.78 12.41 -16.18
N GLY A 183 -1.58 11.90 -16.44
CA GLY A 183 -0.42 12.09 -15.56
C GLY A 183 -0.50 11.33 -14.23
N LEU A 184 -1.57 10.56 -14.00
CA LEU A 184 -1.71 9.69 -12.83
C LEU A 184 -0.71 8.53 -12.92
N ARG A 185 0.17 8.39 -11.93
CA ARG A 185 1.12 7.28 -11.86
C ARG A 185 0.63 6.22 -10.87
N VAL A 186 0.76 4.96 -11.27
CA VAL A 186 0.34 3.81 -10.45
C VAL A 186 1.50 2.85 -10.34
N ALA A 187 1.78 2.37 -9.13
CA ALA A 187 2.80 1.37 -8.89
C ALA A 187 2.35 0.27 -7.92
N ALA A 188 2.81 -0.94 -8.17
CA ALA A 188 2.80 -2.06 -7.25
C ALA A 188 4.16 -2.17 -6.55
N LEU A 189 4.21 -1.90 -5.26
CA LEU A 189 5.38 -2.12 -4.42
C LEU A 189 5.39 -3.59 -3.98
N CYS A 190 6.42 -4.33 -4.38
CA CYS A 190 6.57 -5.77 -4.15
C CYS A 190 7.75 -6.04 -3.19
N PRO A 191 7.60 -5.77 -1.88
CA PRO A 191 8.67 -6.04 -0.93
C PRO A 191 8.88 -7.55 -0.72
N GLY A 192 10.11 -7.92 -0.39
CA GLY A 192 10.45 -9.19 0.22
C GLY A 192 10.20 -9.19 1.72
N PHE A 193 10.87 -10.09 2.46
CA PHE A 193 10.79 -10.10 3.91
C PHE A 193 11.25 -8.75 4.48
N THR A 194 10.37 -8.11 5.22
CA THR A 194 10.58 -6.76 5.76
C THR A 194 10.35 -6.77 7.27
N TRP A 195 11.26 -6.17 8.02
CA TRP A 195 11.11 -5.99 9.45
C TRP A 195 9.89 -5.12 9.74
N SER A 196 8.83 -5.74 10.29
CA SER A 196 7.57 -5.09 10.63
C SER A 196 6.76 -5.94 11.59
N GLU A 197 5.68 -5.41 12.15
CA GLU A 197 4.73 -6.18 12.97
C GLU A 197 3.92 -7.21 12.15
N PHE A 198 4.04 -7.25 10.84
CA PHE A 198 3.28 -8.15 9.98
C PHE A 198 3.43 -9.62 10.41
N HIS A 199 4.66 -10.04 10.71
CA HIS A 199 4.95 -11.42 11.12
C HIS A 199 4.47 -11.72 12.54
N ASP A 200 4.35 -10.71 13.40
CA ASP A 200 3.79 -10.86 14.76
C ASP A 200 2.28 -11.03 14.68
N VAL A 201 1.61 -10.16 13.90
CA VAL A 201 0.16 -10.21 13.69
C VAL A 201 -0.29 -11.52 13.03
N THR A 202 0.52 -12.06 12.12
CA THR A 202 0.23 -13.32 11.43
C THR A 202 0.68 -14.56 12.21
N GLY A 203 1.36 -14.42 13.35
CA GLY A 203 1.90 -15.54 14.13
C GLY A 203 3.03 -16.31 13.43
N THR A 204 3.62 -15.72 12.38
CA THR A 204 4.69 -16.38 11.59
C THR A 204 6.10 -16.00 12.03
N ARG A 205 6.26 -15.14 13.05
CA ARG A 205 7.56 -14.63 13.52
C ARG A 205 8.57 -15.75 13.79
N SER A 206 8.20 -16.75 14.58
CA SER A 206 9.11 -17.86 14.95
C SER A 206 9.59 -18.69 13.77
N MET A 207 8.78 -18.79 12.71
CA MET A 207 9.17 -19.44 11.45
C MET A 207 10.10 -18.56 10.66
N MET A 208 9.82 -17.27 10.62
CA MET A 208 10.58 -16.28 9.85
C MET A 208 11.93 -15.97 10.48
N ASP A 209 12.07 -16.05 11.81
CA ASP A 209 13.36 -15.85 12.52
C ASP A 209 14.44 -16.86 12.11
N LYS A 210 14.06 -17.98 11.49
CA LYS A 210 15.00 -18.98 10.93
C LYS A 210 15.63 -18.50 9.60
N LEU A 211 15.08 -17.48 8.96
CA LEU A 211 15.61 -16.94 7.73
C LEU A 211 16.88 -16.13 7.98
N PRO A 212 17.88 -16.24 7.11
CA PRO A 212 19.10 -15.44 7.23
C PRO A 212 18.80 -13.94 7.29
N LYS A 213 19.44 -13.22 8.22
CA LYS A 213 19.23 -11.77 8.43
C LYS A 213 19.43 -10.95 7.15
N TRP A 214 20.32 -11.37 6.26
CA TRP A 214 20.58 -10.70 5.00
C TRP A 214 19.38 -10.69 4.02
N MET A 215 18.38 -11.56 4.21
CA MET A 215 17.14 -11.54 3.43
C MET A 215 16.17 -10.44 3.87
N TRP A 216 16.35 -9.91 5.05
CA TRP A 216 15.43 -8.93 5.62
C TRP A 216 15.73 -7.52 5.11
N LEU A 217 14.67 -6.79 4.76
CA LEU A 217 14.69 -5.38 4.40
C LEU A 217 14.23 -4.53 5.57
N GLN A 218 14.74 -3.30 5.65
CA GLN A 218 14.21 -2.30 6.57
C GLN A 218 12.96 -1.65 5.96
N ALA A 219 11.95 -1.37 6.79
CA ALA A 219 10.68 -0.85 6.31
C ALA A 219 10.81 0.58 5.72
N ASP A 220 11.71 1.39 6.26
CA ASP A 220 12.01 2.73 5.76
C ASP A 220 12.71 2.71 4.39
N ASP A 221 13.63 1.75 4.15
CA ASP A 221 14.25 1.55 2.83
C ASP A 221 13.23 1.10 1.79
N VAL A 222 12.29 0.22 2.20
CA VAL A 222 11.18 -0.23 1.34
C VAL A 222 10.26 0.93 0.99
N ALA A 223 9.90 1.78 1.98
CA ALA A 223 9.07 2.96 1.78
C ALA A 223 9.71 3.94 0.79
N ARG A 224 10.97 4.33 1.03
CA ARG A 224 11.73 5.22 0.12
C ARG A 224 11.81 4.64 -1.29
N ALA A 225 12.21 3.38 -1.43
CA ALA A 225 12.32 2.74 -2.74
C ALA A 225 10.98 2.72 -3.49
N GLY A 226 9.86 2.47 -2.79
CA GLY A 226 8.52 2.47 -3.36
C GLY A 226 8.10 3.86 -3.85
N ILE A 227 8.25 4.87 -3.03
CA ILE A 227 7.89 6.25 -3.37
C ILE A 227 8.76 6.78 -4.51
N ASP A 228 10.08 6.60 -4.42
CA ASP A 228 11.01 7.08 -5.47
C ASP A 228 10.74 6.41 -6.82
N ALA A 229 10.41 5.12 -6.82
CA ALA A 229 10.10 4.41 -8.05
C ALA A 229 8.75 4.86 -8.65
N LEU A 230 7.74 5.09 -7.81
CA LEU A 230 6.46 5.67 -8.22
C LEU A 230 6.67 7.06 -8.85
N GLU A 231 7.52 7.91 -8.24
CA GLU A 231 7.85 9.23 -8.78
C GLU A 231 8.62 9.17 -10.11
N ARG A 232 9.33 8.08 -10.37
CA ARG A 232 9.96 7.83 -11.68
C ARG A 232 9.03 7.15 -12.70
N GLY A 233 7.77 6.86 -12.32
CA GLY A 233 6.79 6.18 -13.19
C GLY A 233 7.04 4.68 -13.36
N GLN A 234 7.76 4.04 -12.43
CA GLN A 234 7.93 2.58 -12.43
C GLN A 234 6.65 1.91 -11.93
N VAL A 235 6.12 0.96 -12.69
CA VAL A 235 4.86 0.28 -12.36
C VAL A 235 5.06 -0.88 -11.39
N ILE A 236 6.11 -1.68 -11.57
CA ILE A 236 6.46 -2.79 -10.65
C ILE A 236 7.76 -2.45 -9.94
N VAL A 237 7.71 -2.41 -8.62
CA VAL A 237 8.82 -2.00 -7.77
C VAL A 237 9.20 -3.15 -6.84
N VAL A 238 10.38 -3.73 -7.04
CA VAL A 238 10.93 -4.79 -6.18
C VAL A 238 12.12 -4.21 -5.40
N PRO A 239 11.95 -3.84 -4.11
CA PRO A 239 13.03 -3.35 -3.28
C PRO A 239 14.10 -4.41 -3.04
N GLY A 240 15.37 -3.99 -3.02
CA GLY A 240 16.51 -4.85 -2.78
C GLY A 240 16.94 -5.64 -4.02
N TRP A 241 18.27 -5.59 -4.33
CA TRP A 241 18.82 -6.23 -5.53
C TRP A 241 18.64 -7.76 -5.54
N ARG A 242 18.65 -8.40 -4.37
CA ARG A 242 18.48 -9.86 -4.21
C ARG A 242 17.10 -10.33 -4.66
N TYR A 243 16.08 -9.59 -4.28
CA TYR A 243 14.70 -9.89 -4.68
C TYR A 243 14.46 -9.60 -6.16
N ARG A 244 15.12 -8.58 -6.71
CA ARG A 244 15.11 -8.33 -8.17
C ARG A 244 15.75 -9.48 -8.94
N LEU A 245 16.90 -9.98 -8.47
CA LEU A 245 17.56 -11.14 -9.08
C LEU A 245 16.66 -12.38 -8.99
N LEU A 246 16.10 -12.66 -7.81
CA LEU A 246 15.18 -13.80 -7.60
C LEU A 246 13.99 -13.71 -8.55
N HIS A 247 13.36 -12.55 -8.66
CA HIS A 247 12.25 -12.34 -9.60
C HIS A 247 12.69 -12.55 -11.06
N GLY A 248 13.86 -12.05 -11.44
CA GLY A 248 14.42 -12.28 -12.78
C GLY A 248 14.59 -13.75 -13.11
N ILE A 249 15.07 -14.55 -12.16
CA ILE A 249 15.23 -16.00 -12.32
C ILE A 249 13.86 -16.70 -12.40
N THR A 250 12.97 -16.40 -11.47
CA THR A 250 11.66 -17.09 -11.40
C THR A 250 10.76 -16.79 -12.59
N ARG A 251 10.89 -15.62 -13.21
CA ARG A 251 10.15 -15.26 -14.43
C ARG A 251 10.42 -16.21 -15.61
N HIS A 252 11.56 -16.87 -15.62
CA HIS A 252 11.98 -17.79 -16.70
C HIS A 252 11.83 -19.26 -16.32
N LEU A 253 11.35 -19.55 -15.09
CA LEU A 253 11.08 -20.95 -14.70
C LEU A 253 9.79 -21.45 -15.40
N PRO A 254 9.75 -22.70 -15.84
CA PRO A 254 8.53 -23.31 -16.36
C PRO A 254 7.42 -23.25 -15.32
N ASP A 255 6.16 -23.04 -15.76
CA ASP A 255 4.97 -22.96 -14.89
C ASP A 255 4.77 -24.22 -14.00
N ASN A 256 5.39 -25.33 -14.36
CA ASN A 256 5.33 -26.62 -13.64
C ASN A 256 6.39 -26.76 -12.52
N THR A 257 7.20 -25.73 -12.26
CA THR A 257 8.21 -25.79 -11.20
C THR A 257 7.54 -25.74 -9.85
N ARG A 258 7.23 -26.88 -9.27
CA ARG A 258 6.74 -26.99 -7.88
C ARG A 258 7.92 -26.75 -6.95
N LEU A 259 7.91 -25.64 -6.24
CA LEU A 259 8.76 -25.47 -5.08
C LEU A 259 8.25 -26.43 -4.00
N LYS A 260 8.98 -27.54 -3.77
CA LYS A 260 8.72 -28.46 -2.68
C LYS A 260 9.19 -27.89 -1.36
#